data_ad87332bf2180ccf4465227fd48dd22e
#
_entry.id   ad87332bf2180ccf4465227fd48dd22e
#
_cell.length_a   1.000
_cell.length_b   1.000
_cell.length_c   1.000
_cell.angle_alpha   90.00
_cell.angle_beta   90.00
_cell.angle_gamma   90.00
#
_symmetry.space_group_name_H-M   'P 1'
#
loop_
_entity.id
_entity.type
_entity.pdbx_description
1 polymer ?
#
loop_
_entity_poly.entity_id
_entity_poly.type
_entity_poly.pdbx_seq_one_letter_code
_entity_poly.pdbx_strand_id
1 'polypeptide(L)'
;MRAPLVVTLGAAGLLAVGLAASALAKPPSRDGREAMSRADLRGVNFVETCRFSHRAPDDPIVFPGRPGASHDHTFVGNRTTSAGSTFGSLRAGDTTCQRPADTAAYWMPTLYRGSEPVLPRGATIYYRRATLAPVSTFPNGLRVVAGDAAATSPQSFRVTFWNCGLAGGLRPSSTVPTCPEAPGSFLRLHVRFPSCWDGRSLDSPDHRSHMAYALRGVCPATHPVEVPALEVIFRYPTRGGEGFSLASGGQLSAHADFFNAWNPGQLRKLVEGCLNALVHCGRT
;
A
#
# COMPACT_ATOMS: atom_id res chain seq x y z
N MET A 1 -4.57 58.27 -85.89
CA MET A 1 -5.48 57.14 -85.86
C MET A 1 -4.76 56.00 -85.07
N ARG A 2 -5.06 55.85 -83.84
CA ARG A 2 -4.47 54.83 -82.99
C ARG A 2 -5.58 53.96 -82.36
N ALA A 3 -5.57 52.70 -82.66
CA ALA A 3 -6.50 51.75 -82.13
C ALA A 3 -6.19 51.38 -80.71
N PRO A 4 -7.15 51.08 -79.78
CA PRO A 4 -6.89 50.67 -78.43
C PRO A 4 -6.66 49.17 -78.32
N LEU A 5 -5.72 48.82 -77.45
CA LEU A 5 -5.33 47.47 -77.08
C LEU A 5 -6.34 46.97 -76.05
N VAL A 6 -6.96 45.84 -76.31
CA VAL A 6 -7.81 45.13 -75.33
C VAL A 6 -6.97 44.13 -74.56
N VAL A 7 -6.87 44.33 -73.24
CA VAL A 7 -6.23 43.36 -72.32
C VAL A 7 -7.26 42.46 -71.68
N THR A 8 -7.22 41.19 -71.99
CA THR A 8 -8.04 40.15 -71.34
C THR A 8 -7.34 39.65 -70.10
N LEU A 9 -7.94 39.86 -68.92
CA LEU A 9 -7.53 39.26 -67.66
C LEU A 9 -8.01 37.80 -67.59
N GLY A 10 -7.05 36.87 -67.55
CA GLY A 10 -7.26 35.47 -67.23
C GLY A 10 -7.41 35.26 -65.74
N ALA A 11 -8.55 34.66 -65.31
CA ALA A 11 -8.78 34.26 -63.92
C ALA A 11 -8.03 32.95 -63.63
N ALA A 12 -7.04 32.99 -62.74
CA ALA A 12 -6.34 31.83 -62.22
C ALA A 12 -7.20 31.22 -61.11
N GLY A 13 -7.80 30.06 -61.36
CA GLY A 13 -8.49 29.26 -60.32
C GLY A 13 -7.48 28.57 -59.39
N LEU A 14 -7.50 28.92 -58.13
CA LEU A 14 -6.79 28.20 -57.06
C LEU A 14 -7.57 26.92 -56.70
N LEU A 15 -7.05 25.77 -57.08
CA LEU A 15 -7.48 24.47 -56.59
C LEU A 15 -6.93 24.28 -55.16
N ALA A 16 -7.79 24.39 -54.16
CA ALA A 16 -7.51 24.01 -52.80
C ALA A 16 -7.53 22.47 -52.69
N VAL A 17 -6.33 21.84 -52.56
CA VAL A 17 -6.21 20.43 -52.26
C VAL A 17 -6.44 20.27 -50.77
N GLY A 18 -7.63 19.82 -50.37
CA GLY A 18 -7.96 19.43 -49.01
C GLY A 18 -7.24 18.15 -48.65
N LEU A 19 -6.24 18.23 -47.76
CA LEU A 19 -5.63 17.07 -47.09
C LEU A 19 -6.64 16.54 -46.07
N ALA A 20 -7.41 15.50 -46.44
CA ALA A 20 -8.17 14.72 -45.51
C ALA A 20 -7.21 13.92 -44.63
N ALA A 21 -7.05 14.33 -43.38
CA ALA A 21 -6.35 13.53 -42.34
C ALA A 21 -7.19 12.28 -42.09
N SER A 22 -6.77 11.15 -42.66
CA SER A 22 -7.32 9.84 -42.32
C SER A 22 -6.95 9.53 -40.87
N ALA A 23 -7.91 9.70 -39.97
CA ALA A 23 -7.80 9.16 -38.64
C ALA A 23 -7.64 7.64 -38.74
N LEU A 24 -6.44 7.12 -38.49
CA LEU A 24 -6.19 5.70 -38.37
C LEU A 24 -7.02 5.19 -37.19
N ALA A 25 -8.17 4.60 -37.49
CA ALA A 25 -8.96 3.89 -36.51
C ALA A 25 -8.12 2.75 -35.92
N LYS A 26 -7.97 2.74 -34.61
CA LYS A 26 -7.31 1.66 -33.87
C LYS A 26 -8.00 0.33 -34.25
N PRO A 27 -7.25 -0.71 -34.65
CA PRO A 27 -7.88 -1.99 -35.01
C PRO A 27 -8.66 -2.52 -33.80
N PRO A 28 -9.86 -3.09 -33.98
CA PRO A 28 -10.62 -3.67 -32.87
C PRO A 28 -9.81 -4.82 -32.27
N SER A 29 -9.68 -4.82 -30.94
CA SER A 29 -9.10 -5.94 -30.21
C SER A 29 -9.91 -7.20 -30.51
N ARG A 30 -9.26 -8.31 -30.80
CA ARG A 30 -9.90 -9.57 -31.24
C ARG A 30 -10.94 -10.14 -30.27
N ASP A 31 -11.03 -9.64 -29.01
CA ASP A 31 -11.93 -10.15 -27.98
C ASP A 31 -12.96 -9.10 -27.47
N GLY A 32 -13.05 -7.90 -28.04
CA GLY A 32 -14.03 -6.88 -27.61
C GLY A 32 -13.89 -6.39 -26.17
N ARG A 33 -12.85 -6.81 -25.42
CA ARG A 33 -12.55 -6.32 -24.08
C ARG A 33 -11.53 -5.19 -24.18
N GLU A 34 -11.90 -4.02 -23.72
CA GLU A 34 -10.94 -2.94 -23.51
C GLU A 34 -9.82 -3.41 -22.58
N ALA A 35 -8.56 -3.10 -22.96
CA ALA A 35 -7.42 -3.44 -22.09
C ALA A 35 -7.56 -2.70 -20.77
N MET A 36 -7.50 -3.44 -19.64
CA MET A 36 -7.61 -2.92 -18.29
C MET A 36 -6.59 -1.79 -18.06
N SER A 37 -7.04 -0.71 -17.46
CA SER A 37 -6.25 0.47 -17.13
C SER A 37 -6.05 0.59 -15.61
N ARG A 38 -5.11 1.42 -15.19
CA ARG A 38 -4.94 1.75 -13.77
C ARG A 38 -6.13 2.51 -13.18
N ALA A 39 -6.97 3.13 -14.01
CA ALA A 39 -8.19 3.80 -13.57
C ALA A 39 -9.21 2.78 -13.04
N ASP A 40 -9.27 1.59 -13.64
CA ASP A 40 -10.18 0.52 -13.25
C ASP A 40 -9.82 -0.09 -11.89
N LEU A 41 -8.61 0.12 -11.41
CA LEU A 41 -8.15 -0.33 -10.09
C LEU A 41 -8.50 0.64 -8.95
N ARG A 42 -9.05 1.82 -9.27
CA ARG A 42 -9.40 2.81 -8.24
C ARG A 42 -10.54 2.28 -7.36
N GLY A 43 -10.29 2.27 -6.04
CA GLY A 43 -11.26 1.79 -5.08
C GLY A 43 -11.38 0.27 -4.97
N VAL A 44 -10.70 -0.50 -5.81
CA VAL A 44 -10.67 -1.98 -5.73
C VAL A 44 -9.90 -2.40 -4.49
N ASN A 45 -10.63 -2.86 -3.47
CA ASN A 45 -10.04 -3.30 -2.21
C ASN A 45 -11.02 -4.12 -1.37
N PHE A 46 -10.48 -4.81 -0.36
CA PHE A 46 -11.19 -5.14 0.86
C PHE A 46 -10.42 -4.54 2.05
N VAL A 47 -11.14 -4.28 3.12
CA VAL A 47 -10.60 -3.56 4.28
C VAL A 47 -10.76 -4.41 5.52
N GLU A 48 -9.70 -4.47 6.33
CA GLU A 48 -9.73 -5.03 7.67
C GLU A 48 -9.53 -3.91 8.70
N THR A 49 -10.08 -4.09 9.89
CA THR A 49 -9.83 -3.20 11.02
C THR A 49 -9.45 -4.05 12.22
N CYS A 50 -8.27 -3.82 12.74
CA CYS A 50 -7.77 -4.49 13.93
C CYS A 50 -7.56 -3.46 15.04
N ARG A 51 -7.88 -3.82 16.28
CA ARG A 51 -7.58 -2.99 17.45
C ARG A 51 -6.15 -3.24 17.91
N PHE A 52 -5.65 -2.36 18.78
CA PHE A 52 -4.42 -2.59 19.53
C PHE A 52 -4.47 -3.96 20.21
N SER A 53 -3.37 -4.68 20.16
CA SER A 53 -3.20 -5.98 20.80
C SER A 53 -2.31 -5.86 22.04
N HIS A 54 -1.01 -5.67 21.84
CA HIS A 54 -0.01 -5.58 22.91
C HIS A 54 1.22 -4.82 22.43
N ARG A 55 2.19 -4.66 23.32
CA ARG A 55 3.55 -4.18 23.06
C ARG A 55 4.57 -5.22 23.54
N ALA A 56 5.65 -5.33 22.79
CA ALA A 56 6.81 -6.13 23.20
C ALA A 56 8.06 -5.72 22.40
N PRO A 57 9.26 -5.86 22.95
CA PRO A 57 10.51 -5.69 22.19
C PRO A 57 10.85 -6.96 21.39
N ASP A 58 9.84 -7.50 20.71
CA ASP A 58 9.87 -8.74 19.93
C ASP A 58 9.69 -8.47 18.44
N ASP A 59 10.37 -9.27 17.62
CA ASP A 59 10.22 -9.24 16.17
C ASP A 59 10.42 -10.67 15.61
N PRO A 60 9.34 -11.38 15.25
CA PRO A 60 9.45 -12.72 14.70
C PRO A 60 9.98 -12.79 13.27
N ILE A 61 10.24 -11.65 12.61
CA ILE A 61 10.85 -11.58 11.28
C ILE A 61 12.36 -11.35 11.42
N VAL A 62 12.75 -10.20 12.01
CA VAL A 62 14.15 -9.78 12.03
C VAL A 62 14.95 -10.48 13.15
N PHE A 63 14.30 -10.82 14.26
CA PHE A 63 14.92 -11.50 15.41
C PHE A 63 14.15 -12.76 15.82
N PRO A 64 13.93 -13.73 14.91
CA PRO A 64 13.12 -14.91 15.21
C PRO A 64 13.71 -15.71 16.37
N GLY A 65 12.86 -16.08 17.33
CA GLY A 65 13.25 -16.87 18.50
C GLY A 65 14.12 -16.12 19.52
N ARG A 66 14.25 -14.80 19.41
CA ARG A 66 15.08 -13.97 20.30
C ARG A 66 14.26 -12.90 21.03
N PRO A 67 13.52 -13.25 22.08
CA PRO A 67 12.72 -12.30 22.84
C PRO A 67 13.57 -11.13 23.36
N GLY A 68 13.04 -9.92 23.27
CA GLY A 68 13.71 -8.72 23.75
C GLY A 68 14.87 -8.21 22.89
N ALA A 69 15.13 -8.83 21.73
CA ALA A 69 16.25 -8.43 20.87
C ALA A 69 15.94 -7.23 19.97
N SER A 70 14.67 -6.88 19.82
CA SER A 70 14.24 -5.76 18.99
C SER A 70 14.00 -4.49 19.82
N HIS A 71 13.83 -3.35 19.15
CA HIS A 71 13.19 -2.20 19.76
C HIS A 71 11.72 -2.51 20.07
N ASP A 72 11.10 -1.68 20.90
CA ASP A 72 9.71 -1.89 21.30
C ASP A 72 8.75 -1.74 20.10
N HIS A 73 7.94 -2.76 19.88
CA HIS A 73 6.91 -2.79 18.85
C HIS A 73 5.50 -2.72 19.45
N THR A 74 4.63 -2.10 18.69
CA THR A 74 3.19 -2.07 18.93
C THR A 74 2.50 -3.00 17.93
N PHE A 75 1.78 -4.00 18.42
CA PHE A 75 1.11 -5.04 17.65
C PHE A 75 -0.40 -4.75 17.51
N VAL A 76 -0.96 -5.08 16.33
CA VAL A 76 -2.38 -5.14 16.06
C VAL A 76 -2.70 -6.46 15.36
N GLY A 77 -3.94 -6.92 15.44
CA GLY A 77 -4.34 -8.22 14.89
C GLY A 77 -4.07 -9.36 15.87
N ASN A 78 -3.19 -10.25 15.54
CA ASN A 78 -2.89 -11.41 16.38
C ASN A 78 -2.56 -11.04 17.82
N ARG A 79 -3.12 -11.78 18.79
CA ARG A 79 -2.94 -11.50 20.23
C ARG A 79 -1.75 -12.24 20.86
N THR A 80 -1.19 -13.21 20.16
CA THR A 80 -0.14 -14.11 20.67
C THR A 80 1.20 -13.91 19.99
N THR A 81 1.34 -12.83 19.21
CA THR A 81 2.58 -12.53 18.50
C THR A 81 3.72 -12.31 19.47
N SER A 82 4.83 -13.01 19.26
CA SER A 82 6.08 -12.91 20.02
C SER A 82 7.25 -13.23 19.11
N ALA A 83 8.49 -13.05 19.57
CA ALA A 83 9.70 -13.42 18.81
C ALA A 83 9.70 -14.88 18.34
N GLY A 84 9.03 -15.78 19.06
CA GLY A 84 8.90 -17.20 18.71
C GLY A 84 7.75 -17.56 17.80
N SER A 85 7.01 -16.58 17.27
CA SER A 85 5.83 -16.84 16.44
C SER A 85 6.15 -17.52 15.13
N THR A 86 5.32 -18.52 14.82
CA THR A 86 5.32 -19.26 13.55
C THR A 86 3.95 -19.11 12.88
N PHE A 87 3.82 -19.49 11.61
CA PHE A 87 2.50 -19.56 10.96
C PHE A 87 1.50 -20.38 11.78
N GLY A 88 1.91 -21.55 12.28
CA GLY A 88 1.04 -22.44 13.08
C GLY A 88 0.58 -21.80 14.40
N SER A 89 1.50 -21.17 15.15
CA SER A 89 1.16 -20.52 16.42
C SER A 89 0.25 -19.31 16.22
N LEU A 90 0.49 -18.50 15.17
CA LEU A 90 -0.38 -17.37 14.85
C LEU A 90 -1.78 -17.83 14.41
N ARG A 91 -1.86 -18.93 13.63
CA ARG A 91 -3.16 -19.52 13.22
C ARG A 91 -3.96 -20.08 14.38
N ALA A 92 -3.31 -20.56 15.41
CA ALA A 92 -3.94 -21.07 16.63
C ALA A 92 -4.32 -19.93 17.61
N GLY A 93 -3.78 -18.74 17.42
CA GLY A 93 -4.03 -17.60 18.29
C GLY A 93 -5.30 -16.81 17.93
N ASP A 94 -5.76 -16.02 18.90
CA ASP A 94 -6.87 -15.09 18.72
C ASP A 94 -6.42 -13.81 18.01
N THR A 95 -7.41 -13.04 17.51
CA THR A 95 -7.18 -11.78 16.81
C THR A 95 -8.02 -10.63 17.37
N THR A 96 -7.54 -9.40 17.19
CA THR A 96 -8.30 -8.18 17.42
C THR A 96 -8.95 -7.64 16.15
N CYS A 97 -8.75 -8.32 15.02
CA CYS A 97 -9.34 -7.96 13.73
C CYS A 97 -10.85 -8.24 13.69
N GLN A 98 -11.58 -7.49 12.88
CA GLN A 98 -13.04 -7.67 12.75
C GLN A 98 -13.40 -9.02 12.18
N ARG A 99 -12.60 -9.53 11.22
CA ARG A 99 -12.77 -10.90 10.72
C ARG A 99 -11.93 -11.87 11.55
N PRO A 100 -12.55 -12.84 12.24
CA PRO A 100 -11.78 -13.86 13.00
C PRO A 100 -10.85 -14.71 12.13
N ALA A 101 -11.08 -14.72 10.82
CA ALA A 101 -10.22 -15.41 9.86
C ALA A 101 -8.85 -14.72 9.66
N ASP A 102 -8.74 -13.44 10.03
CA ASP A 102 -7.49 -12.69 10.01
C ASP A 102 -6.77 -12.84 11.36
N THR A 103 -5.96 -13.87 11.48
CA THR A 103 -5.03 -14.06 12.59
C THR A 103 -3.60 -13.65 12.23
N ALA A 104 -3.42 -12.87 11.16
CA ALA A 104 -2.13 -12.30 10.81
C ALA A 104 -1.65 -11.31 11.87
N ALA A 105 -0.34 -11.15 11.96
CA ALA A 105 0.28 -10.18 12.83
C ALA A 105 0.76 -8.96 12.01
N TYR A 106 0.49 -7.77 12.55
CA TYR A 106 0.93 -6.51 12.00
C TYR A 106 1.54 -5.70 13.14
N TRP A 107 2.75 -5.18 12.94
CA TRP A 107 3.38 -4.36 13.98
C TRP A 107 4.20 -3.23 13.37
N MET A 108 4.56 -2.30 14.23
CA MET A 108 5.37 -1.14 13.93
C MET A 108 6.14 -0.72 15.18
N PRO A 109 7.22 0.07 15.07
CA PRO A 109 7.89 0.63 16.24
C PRO A 109 6.92 1.46 17.08
N THR A 110 6.92 1.27 18.38
CA THR A 110 6.07 2.02 19.29
C THR A 110 6.37 3.51 19.17
N LEU A 111 5.30 4.31 19.04
CA LEU A 111 5.38 5.77 19.05
C LEU A 111 5.48 6.24 20.50
N TYR A 112 6.43 7.11 20.78
CA TYR A 112 6.62 7.76 22.07
C TYR A 112 6.43 9.27 21.99
N ARG A 113 5.99 9.88 23.09
CA ARG A 113 6.10 11.31 23.33
C ARG A 113 6.97 11.51 24.59
N GLY A 114 8.20 11.99 24.40
CA GLY A 114 9.21 11.86 25.44
C GLY A 114 9.47 10.38 25.76
N SER A 115 9.28 9.97 27.02
CA SER A 115 9.38 8.58 27.48
C SER A 115 8.05 7.81 27.48
N GLU A 116 6.92 8.49 27.22
CA GLU A 116 5.60 7.88 27.32
C GLU A 116 5.15 7.25 26.00
N PRO A 117 4.74 5.97 25.99
CA PRO A 117 4.24 5.32 24.80
C PRO A 117 2.87 5.86 24.40
N VAL A 118 2.71 6.19 23.14
CA VAL A 118 1.44 6.64 22.56
C VAL A 118 0.87 5.50 21.71
N LEU A 119 -0.07 4.77 22.28
CA LEU A 119 -0.62 3.57 21.65
C LEU A 119 -1.71 3.94 20.63
N PRO A 120 -1.74 3.29 19.45
CA PRO A 120 -2.82 3.49 18.51
C PRO A 120 -4.12 2.86 19.04
N ARG A 121 -5.26 3.42 18.66
CA ARG A 121 -6.57 2.75 18.86
C ARG A 121 -6.66 1.45 18.07
N GLY A 122 -5.83 1.29 17.07
CA GLY A 122 -5.72 0.16 16.16
C GLY A 122 -5.28 0.60 14.78
N ALA A 123 -5.41 -0.30 13.81
CA ALA A 123 -5.10 -0.04 12.42
C ALA A 123 -6.31 -0.28 11.51
N THR A 124 -6.33 0.45 10.39
CA THR A 124 -7.13 0.13 9.21
C THR A 124 -6.20 -0.43 8.15
N ILE A 125 -6.49 -1.61 7.65
CA ILE A 125 -5.63 -2.35 6.76
C ILE A 125 -6.35 -2.51 5.43
N TYR A 126 -5.79 -1.92 4.39
CA TYR A 126 -6.29 -2.03 3.04
C TYR A 126 -5.53 -3.10 2.28
N TYR A 127 -6.24 -4.02 1.70
CA TYR A 127 -5.75 -4.95 0.70
C TYR A 127 -6.24 -4.48 -0.65
N ARG A 128 -5.32 -4.10 -1.54
CA ARG A 128 -5.62 -3.49 -2.83
C ARG A 128 -5.04 -4.30 -3.97
N ARG A 129 -5.64 -4.18 -5.12
CA ARG A 129 -4.99 -4.58 -6.37
C ARG A 129 -4.19 -3.39 -6.89
N ALA A 130 -2.86 -3.52 -6.95
CA ALA A 130 -1.95 -2.47 -7.40
C ALA A 130 -1.41 -2.71 -8.80
N THR A 131 -1.66 -3.88 -9.37
CA THR A 131 -1.16 -4.36 -10.66
C THR A 131 -2.30 -4.63 -11.64
N LEU A 132 -2.01 -4.56 -12.93
CA LEU A 132 -3.00 -4.80 -13.99
C LEU A 132 -3.34 -6.29 -14.11
N ALA A 133 -2.38 -7.17 -13.86
CA ALA A 133 -2.63 -8.60 -13.83
C ALA A 133 -3.37 -9.02 -12.55
N PRO A 134 -4.13 -10.13 -12.56
CA PRO A 134 -4.75 -10.68 -11.36
C PRO A 134 -3.73 -10.99 -10.28
N VAL A 135 -4.11 -10.81 -9.02
CA VAL A 135 -3.25 -11.07 -7.87
C VAL A 135 -3.49 -12.47 -7.31
N SER A 136 -2.41 -13.13 -6.91
CA SER A 136 -2.43 -14.35 -6.12
C SER A 136 -2.68 -14.04 -4.64
N THR A 137 -3.15 -15.00 -3.85
CA THR A 137 -3.16 -14.85 -2.39
C THR A 137 -1.74 -14.81 -1.83
N PHE A 138 -1.56 -14.19 -0.68
CA PHE A 138 -0.31 -14.36 0.05
C PHE A 138 -0.08 -15.83 0.38
N PRO A 139 1.14 -16.37 0.18
CA PRO A 139 1.47 -17.71 0.67
C PRO A 139 1.41 -17.75 2.20
N ASN A 140 1.09 -18.92 2.75
CA ASN A 140 1.03 -19.14 4.19
C ASN A 140 2.38 -18.86 4.83
N GLY A 141 2.40 -18.00 5.82
CA GLY A 141 3.63 -17.69 6.53
C GLY A 141 4.55 -16.67 5.84
N LEU A 142 4.10 -16.00 4.78
CA LEU A 142 4.86 -14.91 4.15
C LEU A 142 5.11 -13.81 5.18
N ARG A 143 6.35 -13.35 5.25
CA ARG A 143 6.83 -12.26 6.10
C ARG A 143 7.23 -11.09 5.22
N VAL A 144 6.83 -9.89 5.57
CA VAL A 144 7.12 -8.70 4.76
C VAL A 144 7.45 -7.52 5.66
N VAL A 145 8.58 -6.90 5.41
CA VAL A 145 9.02 -5.65 6.06
C VAL A 145 8.86 -4.50 5.08
N ALA A 146 8.25 -3.41 5.52
CA ALA A 146 8.08 -2.19 4.73
C ALA A 146 8.58 -0.96 5.49
N GLY A 147 9.29 -0.07 4.81
CA GLY A 147 9.97 1.07 5.43
C GLY A 147 11.38 0.70 5.92
N ASP A 148 12.08 1.65 6.53
CA ASP A 148 13.46 1.49 6.98
C ASP A 148 13.61 1.94 8.44
N ALA A 149 13.89 0.97 9.32
CA ALA A 149 14.12 1.18 10.75
C ALA A 149 15.36 2.04 11.06
N ALA A 150 16.31 2.11 10.14
CA ALA A 150 17.56 2.86 10.28
C ALA A 150 17.52 4.22 9.53
N ALA A 151 16.38 4.62 8.96
CA ALA A 151 16.29 5.83 8.16
C ALA A 151 16.60 7.09 8.98
N THR A 152 17.59 7.85 8.52
CA THR A 152 17.98 9.16 9.05
C THR A 152 17.60 10.32 8.13
N SER A 153 17.02 10.01 6.97
CA SER A 153 16.46 10.95 5.99
C SER A 153 15.02 10.59 5.64
N PRO A 154 14.24 11.53 5.07
CA PRO A 154 12.86 11.26 4.67
C PRO A 154 12.75 10.08 3.71
N GLN A 155 11.90 9.12 4.05
CA GLN A 155 11.56 8.01 3.19
C GLN A 155 10.54 8.43 2.12
N SER A 156 10.43 7.64 1.04
CA SER A 156 9.45 7.89 0.00
C SER A 156 8.03 7.84 0.57
N PHE A 157 7.19 8.82 0.25
CA PHE A 157 5.75 8.80 0.57
C PHE A 157 4.97 7.67 -0.12
N ARG A 158 5.60 6.95 -1.02
CA ARG A 158 5.05 5.70 -1.54
C ARG A 158 5.19 4.55 -0.55
N VAL A 159 6.03 4.68 0.47
CA VAL A 159 6.30 3.67 1.48
C VAL A 159 5.75 4.11 2.83
N THR A 160 6.24 5.21 3.40
CA THR A 160 5.79 5.68 4.72
C THR A 160 5.46 7.16 4.73
N PHE A 161 4.44 7.53 5.47
CA PHE A 161 4.13 8.94 5.73
C PHE A 161 3.16 9.08 6.90
N TRP A 162 3.15 10.27 7.48
CA TRP A 162 2.19 10.72 8.48
C TRP A 162 1.14 11.62 7.85
N ASN A 163 -0.07 11.63 8.38
CA ASN A 163 -1.09 12.65 8.10
C ASN A 163 -2.10 12.76 9.23
N CYS A 164 -3.07 13.67 9.07
CA CYS A 164 -4.12 13.94 10.05
C CYS A 164 -5.48 13.30 9.70
N GLY A 165 -5.52 12.40 8.74
CA GLY A 165 -6.75 11.78 8.22
C GLY A 165 -7.61 12.77 7.42
N LEU A 166 -8.81 12.31 7.01
CA LEU A 166 -9.70 13.07 6.12
C LEU A 166 -10.07 14.44 6.71
N ALA A 167 -10.41 14.51 7.98
CA ALA A 167 -10.84 15.74 8.63
C ALA A 167 -9.71 16.74 8.89
N GLY A 168 -8.47 16.26 9.02
CA GLY A 168 -7.29 17.09 9.32
C GLY A 168 -6.38 17.33 8.12
N GLY A 169 -6.75 16.85 6.94
CA GLY A 169 -5.97 16.95 5.72
C GLY A 169 -5.14 15.69 5.43
N LEU A 170 -5.08 15.35 4.15
CA LEU A 170 -4.38 14.16 3.64
C LEU A 170 -2.95 14.44 3.18
N ARG A 171 -2.42 15.66 3.40
CA ARG A 171 -1.04 15.98 3.02
C ARG A 171 -0.08 15.04 3.74
N PRO A 172 0.77 14.30 2.99
CA PRO A 172 1.77 13.45 3.60
C PRO A 172 2.87 14.30 4.23
N SER A 173 3.38 13.83 5.38
CA SER A 173 4.53 14.38 6.07
C SER A 173 5.53 13.26 6.38
N SER A 174 6.82 13.54 6.30
CA SER A 174 7.88 12.62 6.74
C SER A 174 8.04 12.56 8.25
N THR A 175 7.57 13.60 8.95
CA THR A 175 7.60 13.72 10.40
C THR A 175 6.19 13.85 10.96
N VAL A 176 6.03 13.68 12.28
CA VAL A 176 4.75 13.80 12.96
C VAL A 176 4.22 15.23 12.83
N PRO A 177 3.11 15.46 12.09
CA PRO A 177 2.52 16.80 11.96
C PRO A 177 1.72 17.18 13.20
N THR A 178 1.47 18.47 13.36
CA THR A 178 0.42 18.97 14.26
C THR A 178 -0.91 18.97 13.50
N CYS A 179 -1.85 18.15 13.94
CA CYS A 179 -3.16 18.04 13.33
C CYS A 179 -4.10 19.15 13.81
N PRO A 180 -4.89 19.75 12.90
CA PRO A 180 -5.81 20.83 13.25
C PRO A 180 -6.88 20.38 14.26
N GLU A 181 -7.42 21.33 15.00
CA GLU A 181 -8.51 21.12 15.95
C GLU A 181 -9.86 20.97 15.24
N ALA A 182 -10.09 19.78 14.68
CA ALA A 182 -11.34 19.42 14.05
C ALA A 182 -11.78 18.02 14.50
N PRO A 183 -13.10 17.75 14.58
CA PRO A 183 -13.61 16.40 14.87
C PRO A 183 -13.06 15.38 13.86
N GLY A 184 -12.48 14.27 14.37
CA GLY A 184 -11.90 13.21 13.50
C GLY A 184 -10.51 13.52 12.95
N SER A 185 -9.93 14.70 13.24
CA SER A 185 -8.56 15.06 12.89
C SER A 185 -7.60 14.51 13.94
N PHE A 186 -7.00 13.35 13.62
CA PHE A 186 -6.05 12.64 14.49
C PHE A 186 -4.88 12.12 13.70
N LEU A 187 -3.74 12.01 14.37
CA LEU A 187 -2.50 11.50 13.81
C LEU A 187 -2.67 10.07 13.24
N ARG A 188 -2.13 9.85 12.06
CA ARG A 188 -2.06 8.54 11.40
C ARG A 188 -0.68 8.30 10.82
N LEU A 189 -0.17 7.09 11.01
CA LEU A 189 0.98 6.57 10.27
C LEU A 189 0.48 5.63 9.18
N HIS A 190 0.90 5.89 7.97
CA HIS A 190 0.66 5.05 6.80
C HIS A 190 1.93 4.29 6.44
N VAL A 191 1.82 2.97 6.30
CA VAL A 191 2.89 2.13 5.77
C VAL A 191 2.34 1.26 4.66
N ARG A 192 2.97 1.33 3.49
CA ARG A 192 2.63 0.59 2.28
C ARG A 192 3.67 -0.46 2.00
N PHE A 193 3.23 -1.67 1.81
CA PHE A 193 4.06 -2.83 1.62
C PHE A 193 4.31 -3.13 0.14
N PRO A 194 5.44 -3.76 -0.20
CA PRO A 194 5.68 -4.29 -1.54
C PRO A 194 4.62 -5.35 -1.89
N SER A 195 4.28 -5.46 -3.17
CA SER A 195 3.21 -6.33 -3.67
C SER A 195 3.63 -7.26 -4.80
N CYS A 196 4.92 -7.40 -5.02
CA CYS A 196 5.50 -8.32 -5.99
C CYS A 196 6.41 -9.30 -5.25
N TRP A 197 6.09 -10.58 -5.31
CA TRP A 197 6.80 -11.66 -4.64
C TRP A 197 7.68 -12.45 -5.62
N ASP A 198 8.83 -12.95 -5.16
CA ASP A 198 9.75 -13.76 -5.98
C ASP A 198 9.18 -15.13 -6.38
N GLY A 199 8.05 -15.53 -5.76
CA GLY A 199 7.38 -16.81 -6.01
C GLY A 199 8.02 -18.00 -5.31
N ARG A 200 8.97 -17.80 -4.40
CA ARG A 200 9.78 -18.87 -3.79
C ARG A 200 9.93 -18.72 -2.28
N SER A 201 10.39 -17.56 -1.83
CA SER A 201 10.86 -17.34 -0.46
C SER A 201 9.75 -16.73 0.41
N LEU A 202 9.43 -17.36 1.54
CA LEU A 202 8.52 -16.77 2.54
C LEU A 202 9.20 -15.66 3.34
N ASP A 203 10.51 -15.64 3.33
CA ASP A 203 11.41 -14.65 3.92
C ASP A 203 12.76 -14.76 3.20
N SER A 204 13.57 -13.71 3.22
CA SER A 204 14.93 -13.70 2.68
C SER A 204 15.94 -13.37 3.79
N PRO A 205 17.24 -13.64 3.62
CA PRO A 205 18.25 -13.35 4.65
C PRO A 205 18.30 -11.89 5.11
N ASP A 206 17.90 -10.97 4.25
CA ASP A 206 17.77 -9.53 4.53
C ASP A 206 16.34 -9.11 4.87
N HIS A 207 15.40 -10.05 4.96
CA HIS A 207 13.96 -9.88 5.21
C HIS A 207 13.23 -8.96 4.22
N ARG A 208 13.83 -8.69 3.04
CA ARG A 208 13.33 -7.69 2.07
C ARG A 208 13.39 -8.15 0.63
N SER A 209 14.51 -8.81 0.21
CA SER A 209 14.81 -9.07 -1.19
C SER A 209 13.91 -10.12 -1.87
N HIS A 210 13.03 -10.80 -1.13
CA HIS A 210 12.00 -11.67 -1.67
C HIS A 210 10.74 -10.90 -2.12
N MET A 211 10.65 -9.60 -1.83
CA MET A 211 9.53 -8.74 -2.16
C MET A 211 9.99 -7.46 -2.88
N ALA A 212 9.20 -6.98 -3.83
CA ALA A 212 9.45 -5.74 -4.54
C ALA A 212 8.17 -4.89 -4.69
N TYR A 213 8.36 -3.58 -4.85
CA TYR A 213 7.26 -2.66 -5.19
C TYR A 213 6.95 -2.73 -6.69
N ALA A 214 5.67 -2.76 -7.04
CA ALA A 214 5.25 -2.64 -8.42
C ALA A 214 5.64 -1.27 -9.01
N LEU A 215 6.17 -1.28 -10.22
CA LEU A 215 6.52 -0.08 -10.97
C LEU A 215 5.45 0.17 -12.05
N ARG A 216 4.76 1.30 -11.96
CA ARG A 216 3.69 1.67 -12.90
C ARG A 216 2.59 0.60 -13.07
N GLY A 217 2.34 -0.20 -12.02
CA GLY A 217 1.33 -1.25 -12.03
C GLY A 217 1.79 -2.58 -12.63
N VAL A 218 3.11 -2.79 -12.73
CA VAL A 218 3.72 -4.03 -13.21
C VAL A 218 4.79 -4.49 -12.22
N CYS A 219 4.83 -5.77 -11.95
CA CYS A 219 5.88 -6.39 -11.15
C CYS A 219 7.17 -6.58 -11.98
N PRO A 220 8.35 -6.39 -11.38
CA PRO A 220 9.61 -6.65 -12.08
C PRO A 220 9.77 -8.16 -12.36
N ALA A 221 10.50 -8.53 -13.42
CA ALA A 221 10.70 -9.91 -13.83
C ALA A 221 11.34 -10.80 -12.74
N THR A 222 12.08 -10.21 -11.81
CA THR A 222 12.68 -10.91 -10.65
C THR A 222 11.66 -11.27 -9.57
N HIS A 223 10.48 -10.63 -9.56
CA HIS A 223 9.40 -10.82 -8.59
C HIS A 223 8.07 -10.95 -9.36
N PRO A 224 7.88 -12.01 -10.12
CA PRO A 224 6.80 -12.11 -11.11
C PRO A 224 5.42 -12.38 -10.48
N VAL A 225 5.35 -12.75 -9.21
CA VAL A 225 4.09 -13.10 -8.56
C VAL A 225 3.47 -11.89 -7.91
N GLU A 226 2.35 -11.47 -8.46
CA GLU A 226 1.58 -10.36 -7.93
C GLU A 226 0.73 -10.82 -6.74
N VAL A 227 0.85 -10.10 -5.61
CA VAL A 227 0.09 -10.34 -4.39
C VAL A 227 -0.65 -9.04 -3.98
N PRO A 228 -1.62 -9.08 -3.06
CA PRO A 228 -2.32 -7.87 -2.63
C PRO A 228 -1.36 -6.79 -2.13
N ALA A 229 -1.55 -5.56 -2.58
CA ALA A 229 -0.83 -4.40 -2.05
C ALA A 229 -1.45 -4.03 -0.70
N LEU A 230 -0.67 -4.21 0.35
CA LEU A 230 -1.07 -3.90 1.72
C LEU A 230 -0.76 -2.44 2.05
N GLU A 231 -1.72 -1.72 2.65
CA GLU A 231 -1.49 -0.45 3.32
C GLU A 231 -2.04 -0.53 4.74
N VAL A 232 -1.18 -0.42 5.74
CA VAL A 232 -1.57 -0.39 7.14
C VAL A 232 -1.57 1.05 7.62
N ILE A 233 -2.69 1.50 8.19
CA ILE A 233 -2.89 2.86 8.70
C ILE A 233 -3.11 2.77 10.20
N PHE A 234 -2.08 3.03 10.99
CA PHE A 234 -2.16 3.10 12.43
C PHE A 234 -2.81 4.43 12.85
N ARG A 235 -3.79 4.36 13.74
CA ARG A 235 -4.64 5.50 14.14
C ARG A 235 -4.41 5.84 15.60
N TYR A 236 -3.83 6.98 15.87
CA TYR A 236 -3.47 7.42 17.21
C TYR A 236 -4.56 8.30 17.85
N PRO A 237 -4.72 8.27 19.19
CA PRO A 237 -5.64 9.14 19.93
C PRO A 237 -5.03 10.53 20.22
N THR A 238 -4.11 11.01 19.39
CA THR A 238 -3.42 12.28 19.54
C THR A 238 -3.49 13.11 18.27
N ARG A 239 -3.27 14.39 18.38
CA ARG A 239 -3.14 15.33 17.24
C ARG A 239 -1.68 15.50 16.79
N GLY A 240 -0.73 14.76 17.38
CA GLY A 240 0.68 14.91 17.04
C GLY A 240 1.31 16.17 17.61
N GLY A 241 2.26 16.76 16.91
CA GLY A 241 3.05 17.91 17.32
C GLY A 241 4.49 17.55 17.68
N GLU A 242 5.08 18.29 18.61
CA GLU A 242 6.47 18.11 19.02
C GLU A 242 6.67 17.01 20.04
N GLY A 243 7.93 16.55 20.19
CA GLY A 243 8.36 15.61 21.21
C GLY A 243 8.04 14.14 20.88
N PHE A 244 7.62 13.82 19.65
CA PHE A 244 7.39 12.45 19.24
C PHE A 244 8.64 11.79 18.63
N SER A 245 8.81 10.51 18.93
CA SER A 245 9.83 9.64 18.31
C SER A 245 9.30 8.20 18.18
N LEU A 246 9.89 7.42 17.30
CA LEU A 246 9.62 5.98 17.20
C LEU A 246 10.68 5.21 18.01
N ALA A 247 10.31 4.06 18.53
CA ALA A 247 11.23 3.18 19.27
C ALA A 247 12.44 2.73 18.45
N SER A 248 12.33 2.71 17.14
CA SER A 248 13.43 2.41 16.20
C SER A 248 14.42 3.56 16.03
N GLY A 249 14.14 4.76 16.56
CA GLY A 249 14.96 5.95 16.42
C GLY A 249 14.12 7.22 16.31
N GLY A 250 14.50 8.15 15.44
CA GLY A 250 13.73 9.37 15.18
C GLY A 250 12.44 9.12 14.40
N GLN A 251 11.69 10.19 14.10
CA GLN A 251 10.41 10.12 13.38
C GLN A 251 10.53 9.59 11.95
N LEU A 252 11.75 9.59 11.37
CA LEU A 252 12.04 9.17 10.00
C LEU A 252 12.20 7.64 9.86
N SER A 253 12.41 6.91 10.97
CA SER A 253 12.60 5.45 11.00
C SER A 253 11.29 4.65 10.93
N ALA A 254 10.22 5.28 10.41
CA ALA A 254 8.93 4.63 10.26
C ALA A 254 9.01 3.39 9.37
N HIS A 255 8.54 2.27 9.90
CA HIS A 255 8.41 1.00 9.20
C HIS A 255 7.23 0.21 9.78
N ALA A 256 6.85 -0.86 9.14
CA ALA A 256 5.92 -1.83 9.69
C ALA A 256 6.17 -3.20 9.08
N ASP A 257 5.68 -4.20 9.76
CA ASP A 257 5.91 -5.59 9.49
C ASP A 257 4.58 -6.34 9.40
N PHE A 258 4.56 -7.35 8.57
CA PHE A 258 3.41 -8.20 8.31
C PHE A 258 3.83 -9.67 8.26
N PHE A 259 3.20 -10.49 9.09
CA PHE A 259 3.35 -11.93 9.05
C PHE A 259 2.01 -12.56 8.69
N ASN A 260 1.90 -13.09 7.47
CA ASN A 260 0.65 -13.65 6.98
C ASN A 260 0.26 -14.93 7.73
N ALA A 261 -0.84 -14.84 8.46
CA ALA A 261 -1.48 -15.98 9.12
C ALA A 261 -3.01 -15.93 8.94
N TRP A 262 -3.50 -15.42 7.84
CA TRP A 262 -4.90 -15.52 7.45
C TRP A 262 -5.35 -16.99 7.33
N ASN A 263 -6.62 -17.24 7.55
CA ASN A 263 -7.23 -18.46 7.04
C ASN A 263 -7.13 -18.48 5.50
N PRO A 264 -6.42 -19.46 4.90
CA PRO A 264 -6.12 -19.41 3.48
C PRO A 264 -7.36 -19.42 2.57
N GLY A 265 -8.40 -20.16 2.97
CA GLY A 265 -9.64 -20.24 2.20
C GLY A 265 -10.43 -18.92 2.23
N GLN A 266 -10.46 -18.23 3.38
CA GLN A 266 -11.13 -16.94 3.50
C GLN A 266 -10.35 -15.83 2.76
N LEU A 267 -9.03 -15.80 2.88
CA LEU A 267 -8.21 -14.84 2.13
C LEU A 267 -8.39 -15.03 0.61
N ARG A 268 -8.41 -16.28 0.14
CA ARG A 268 -8.65 -16.58 -1.28
C ARG A 268 -10.01 -16.05 -1.75
N LYS A 269 -11.08 -16.26 -0.99
CA LYS A 269 -12.42 -15.74 -1.32
C LYS A 269 -12.41 -14.21 -1.44
N LEU A 270 -11.70 -13.51 -0.56
CA LEU A 270 -11.58 -12.04 -0.61
C LEU A 270 -10.73 -11.57 -1.80
N VAL A 271 -9.64 -12.25 -2.10
CA VAL A 271 -8.79 -11.92 -3.25
C VAL A 271 -9.55 -12.15 -4.56
N GLU A 272 -10.20 -13.29 -4.73
CA GLU A 272 -10.96 -13.62 -5.94
C GLU A 272 -12.21 -12.75 -6.08
N GLY A 273 -13.01 -12.63 -5.02
CA GLY A 273 -14.32 -11.95 -5.06
C GLY A 273 -14.24 -10.43 -4.99
N CYS A 274 -13.14 -9.86 -4.49
CA CYS A 274 -12.96 -8.42 -4.39
C CYS A 274 -11.90 -7.92 -5.39
N LEU A 275 -10.64 -8.37 -5.22
CA LEU A 275 -9.53 -7.78 -5.95
C LEU A 275 -9.52 -8.21 -7.43
N ASN A 276 -9.70 -9.50 -7.71
CA ASN A 276 -9.71 -10.01 -9.07
C ASN A 276 -11.06 -9.78 -9.77
N ALA A 277 -12.14 -9.70 -9.03
CA ALA A 277 -13.44 -9.28 -9.54
C ALA A 277 -13.57 -7.76 -9.74
N LEU A 278 -12.55 -6.97 -9.36
CA LEU A 278 -12.53 -5.49 -9.45
C LEU A 278 -13.66 -4.82 -8.64
N VAL A 279 -13.97 -5.37 -7.48
CA VAL A 279 -15.03 -4.87 -6.61
C VAL A 279 -14.45 -4.14 -5.39
N HIS A 280 -15.11 -3.06 -5.00
CA HIS A 280 -14.90 -2.43 -3.69
C HIS A 280 -15.73 -3.17 -2.65
N CYS A 281 -15.13 -4.10 -1.93
CA CYS A 281 -15.83 -4.86 -0.89
C CYS A 281 -15.95 -4.12 0.45
N GLY A 282 -15.22 -3.03 0.62
CA GLY A 282 -15.34 -2.18 1.81
C GLY A 282 -15.00 -2.88 3.13
N ARG A 283 -15.63 -2.38 4.19
CA ARG A 283 -15.71 -3.02 5.51
C ARG A 283 -17.02 -3.79 5.55
N THR A 284 -16.99 -5.07 5.75
CA THR A 284 -18.18 -5.85 6.03
C THR A 284 -18.29 -6.07 7.51
#